data_07bf94d017e4cc39eb7d1723e35d90ed
#
_entry.id   07bf94d017e4cc39eb7d1723e35d90ed
#
_cell.length_a   1.000
_cell.length_b   1.000
_cell.length_c   1.000
_cell.angle_alpha   90.00
_cell.angle_beta   90.00
_cell.angle_gamma   90.00
#
_symmetry.space_group_name_H-M   'P 1'
#
loop_
_entity.id
_entity.type
_entity.pdbx_description
1 polymer ?
#
loop_
_entity_poly.entity_id
_entity_poly.type
_entity_poly.pdbx_seq_one_letter_code
_entity_poly.pdbx_strand_id
1 'polypeptide(L)'
;GRRGAGKSITCANIAHNIWKSGRSALYFTIEMPSRQILHRLCSIATGVDFTKVKTKNLSVVEWFQVAEWWSSRFVEGQAKLEQYKQHRDFDVFHHELTSTCELLPTQQLDVIYDPSLTLSRIRAELDKKVEALNTGVVLVDYINQVKRNSIPSRSGQFDWTEQIEVSKALKGMAQEYNCTVISPYQIDATGEARFAKGILDAADAAYTLDAHTEEDACMSFKCEKIRNAGIRHFTSEYNRS
;
A
#
# COMPACT_ATOMS: atom_id res chain seq x y z
N GLY A 1 10.79 -3.06 10.07
CA GLY A 1 11.83 -2.03 9.93
C GLY A 1 11.62 -0.86 10.87
N ARG A 2 12.66 -0.09 11.13
CA ARG A 2 12.61 1.14 11.97
C ARG A 2 11.73 2.23 11.34
N ARG A 3 11.40 3.28 12.12
CA ARG A 3 10.73 4.46 11.58
C ARG A 3 11.60 5.10 10.47
N GLY A 4 11.02 5.50 9.36
CA GLY A 4 11.77 6.06 8.24
C GLY A 4 12.48 5.04 7.32
N ALA A 5 12.42 3.74 7.62
CA ALA A 5 13.07 2.69 6.82
C ALA A 5 12.41 2.40 5.45
N GLY A 6 11.54 3.25 4.95
CA GLY A 6 10.95 3.08 3.62
C GLY A 6 9.78 2.08 3.52
N LYS A 7 9.18 1.67 4.64
CA LYS A 7 8.08 0.69 4.64
C LYS A 7 6.93 1.05 3.70
N SER A 8 6.39 2.24 3.83
CA SER A 8 5.24 2.70 3.01
C SER A 8 5.60 2.89 1.54
N ILE A 9 6.83 3.30 1.21
CA ILE A 9 7.26 3.38 -0.18
C ILE A 9 7.42 1.99 -0.79
N THR A 10 7.91 1.02 -0.02
CA THR A 10 7.97 -0.38 -0.43
C THR A 10 6.56 -0.93 -0.72
N CYS A 11 5.60 -0.68 0.17
CA CYS A 11 4.20 -1.07 -0.05
C CYS A 11 3.61 -0.41 -1.29
N ALA A 12 3.88 0.88 -1.53
CA ALA A 12 3.41 1.58 -2.72
C ALA A 12 4.00 0.99 -4.01
N ASN A 13 5.29 0.66 -4.02
CA ASN A 13 5.93 -0.02 -5.16
C ASN A 13 5.32 -1.41 -5.42
N ILE A 14 5.07 -2.19 -4.37
CA ILE A 14 4.42 -3.50 -4.50
C ILE A 14 3.01 -3.33 -5.07
N ALA A 15 2.21 -2.39 -4.54
CA ALA A 15 0.87 -2.10 -5.04
C ALA A 15 0.88 -1.74 -6.52
N HIS A 16 1.77 -0.82 -6.91
CA HIS A 16 1.93 -0.41 -8.30
C HIS A 16 2.33 -1.57 -9.22
N ASN A 17 3.33 -2.37 -8.84
CA ASN A 17 3.84 -3.47 -9.66
C ASN A 17 2.80 -4.57 -9.85
N ILE A 18 2.04 -4.91 -8.80
CA ILE A 18 0.93 -5.88 -8.90
C ILE A 18 -0.17 -5.33 -9.81
N TRP A 19 -0.57 -4.08 -9.61
CA TRP A 19 -1.57 -3.44 -10.47
C TRP A 19 -1.10 -3.37 -11.92
N LYS A 20 0.14 -2.96 -12.18
CA LYS A 20 0.73 -2.94 -13.53
C LYS A 20 0.78 -4.32 -14.19
N SER A 21 0.84 -5.40 -13.40
CA SER A 21 0.79 -6.78 -13.91
C SER A 21 -0.62 -7.27 -14.27
N GLY A 22 -1.64 -6.41 -14.21
CA GLY A 22 -3.03 -6.76 -14.55
C GLY A 22 -3.84 -7.30 -13.37
N ARG A 23 -3.32 -7.20 -12.12
CA ARG A 23 -4.00 -7.67 -10.91
C ARG A 23 -4.45 -6.49 -10.05
N SER A 24 -5.34 -6.75 -9.10
CA SER A 24 -5.81 -5.73 -8.18
C SER A 24 -4.89 -5.56 -6.97
N ALA A 25 -4.78 -4.31 -6.51
CA ALA A 25 -4.11 -3.95 -5.26
C ALA A 25 -5.04 -3.09 -4.40
N LEU A 26 -5.30 -3.54 -3.18
CA LEU A 26 -6.07 -2.82 -2.17
C LEU A 26 -5.11 -2.36 -1.07
N TYR A 27 -5.04 -1.05 -0.83
CA TYR A 27 -4.11 -0.45 0.11
C TYR A 27 -4.86 0.21 1.26
N PHE A 28 -4.79 -0.35 2.45
CA PHE A 28 -5.24 0.29 3.68
C PHE A 28 -4.12 1.12 4.28
N THR A 29 -4.39 2.39 4.54
CA THR A 29 -3.45 3.30 5.20
C THR A 29 -4.07 3.90 6.45
N ILE A 30 -3.31 3.93 7.54
CA ILE A 30 -3.77 4.39 8.86
C ILE A 30 -3.21 5.78 9.16
N GLU A 31 -1.94 6.04 8.87
CA GLU A 31 -1.27 7.31 9.17
C GLU A 31 -1.39 8.34 8.05
N MET A 32 -1.34 7.88 6.80
CA MET A 32 -1.30 8.78 5.65
C MET A 32 -2.64 8.83 4.93
N PRO A 33 -3.22 10.03 4.70
CA PRO A 33 -4.42 10.17 3.89
C PRO A 33 -4.27 9.52 2.51
N SER A 34 -5.36 8.93 1.98
CA SER A 34 -5.39 8.26 0.67
C SER A 34 -4.75 9.11 -0.44
N ARG A 35 -5.00 10.42 -0.42
CA ARG A 35 -4.41 11.36 -1.39
C ARG A 35 -2.87 11.31 -1.41
N GLN A 36 -2.22 11.19 -0.25
CA GLN A 36 -0.76 11.12 -0.19
C GLN A 36 -0.22 9.80 -0.75
N ILE A 37 -0.90 8.70 -0.49
CA ILE A 37 -0.54 7.39 -1.07
C ILE A 37 -0.74 7.43 -2.59
N LEU A 38 -1.86 7.98 -3.07
CA LEU A 38 -2.14 8.13 -4.50
C LEU A 38 -1.11 9.02 -5.20
N HIS A 39 -0.64 10.11 -4.58
CA HIS A 39 0.45 10.91 -5.14
C HIS A 39 1.76 10.12 -5.23
N ARG A 40 2.07 9.27 -4.25
CA ARG A 40 3.25 8.38 -4.31
C ARG A 40 3.12 7.35 -5.43
N LEU A 41 1.97 6.71 -5.54
CA LEU A 41 1.69 5.75 -6.61
C LEU A 41 1.79 6.40 -8.00
N CYS A 42 1.27 7.62 -8.13
CA CYS A 42 1.40 8.42 -9.34
C CYS A 42 2.86 8.73 -9.68
N SER A 43 3.62 9.19 -8.70
CA SER A 43 5.06 9.46 -8.86
C SER A 43 5.84 8.20 -9.27
N ILE A 44 5.60 7.07 -8.61
CA ILE A 44 6.20 5.77 -8.96
C ILE A 44 5.85 5.36 -10.39
N ALA A 45 4.59 5.54 -10.78
CA ALA A 45 4.09 5.11 -12.10
C ALA A 45 4.61 5.96 -13.25
N THR A 46 4.71 7.27 -13.04
CA THR A 46 5.02 8.25 -14.07
C THR A 46 6.50 8.65 -14.10
N GLY A 47 7.25 8.40 -13.01
CA GLY A 47 8.60 8.92 -12.83
C GLY A 47 8.66 10.43 -12.51
N VAL A 48 7.51 11.08 -12.34
CA VAL A 48 7.44 12.50 -11.97
C VAL A 48 7.74 12.66 -10.49
N ASP A 49 8.55 13.64 -10.13
CA ASP A 49 8.92 13.93 -8.74
C ASP A 49 7.70 14.07 -7.83
N PHE A 50 7.75 13.40 -6.67
CA PHE A 50 6.64 13.39 -5.70
C PHE A 50 6.25 14.79 -5.22
N THR A 51 7.22 15.69 -5.01
CA THR A 51 6.96 17.05 -4.55
C THR A 51 6.23 17.84 -5.61
N LYS A 52 6.61 17.69 -6.88
CA LYS A 52 5.92 18.30 -8.02
C LYS A 52 4.48 17.82 -8.12
N VAL A 53 4.23 16.50 -8.02
CA VAL A 53 2.87 15.93 -8.03
C VAL A 53 2.04 16.50 -6.87
N LYS A 54 2.61 16.53 -5.66
CA LYS A 54 1.95 17.02 -4.45
C LYS A 54 1.61 18.50 -4.52
N THR A 55 2.51 19.32 -5.03
CA THR A 55 2.36 20.79 -5.11
C THR A 55 1.71 21.27 -6.41
N LYS A 56 1.41 20.35 -7.33
CA LYS A 56 0.89 20.65 -8.66
C LYS A 56 1.83 21.56 -9.51
N ASN A 57 3.11 21.54 -9.19
CA ASN A 57 4.12 22.30 -9.95
C ASN A 57 4.70 21.43 -11.07
N LEU A 58 3.90 21.20 -12.10
CA LEU A 58 4.18 20.27 -13.19
C LEU A 58 4.31 21.03 -14.52
N SER A 59 5.25 20.59 -15.36
CA SER A 59 5.31 21.00 -16.76
C SER A 59 4.12 20.42 -17.55
N VAL A 60 3.88 20.93 -18.74
CA VAL A 60 2.80 20.44 -19.61
C VAL A 60 2.93 18.94 -19.88
N VAL A 61 4.15 18.43 -20.09
CA VAL A 61 4.39 17.01 -20.32
C VAL A 61 4.09 16.18 -19.07
N GLU A 62 4.53 16.63 -17.90
CA GLU A 62 4.28 15.95 -16.63
C GLU A 62 2.77 15.92 -16.30
N TRP A 63 2.03 16.99 -16.64
CA TRP A 63 0.57 17.00 -16.50
C TRP A 63 -0.11 15.93 -17.34
N PHE A 64 0.34 15.70 -18.57
CA PHE A 64 -0.19 14.63 -19.40
C PHE A 64 0.15 13.24 -18.84
N GLN A 65 1.37 13.02 -18.38
CA GLN A 65 1.76 11.75 -17.77
C GLN A 65 0.90 11.44 -16.51
N VAL A 66 0.68 12.44 -15.67
CA VAL A 66 -0.17 12.33 -14.49
C VAL A 66 -1.63 12.04 -14.88
N ALA A 67 -2.18 12.77 -15.87
CA ALA A 67 -3.55 12.56 -16.34
C ALA A 67 -3.73 11.16 -16.96
N GLU A 68 -2.76 10.70 -17.73
CA GLU A 68 -2.76 9.35 -18.32
C GLU A 68 -2.78 8.27 -17.24
N TRP A 69 -1.92 8.40 -16.22
CA TRP A 69 -1.94 7.46 -15.10
C TRP A 69 -3.28 7.47 -14.35
N TRP A 70 -3.85 8.65 -14.07
CA TRP A 70 -5.14 8.73 -13.42
C TRP A 70 -6.23 8.06 -14.24
N SER A 71 -6.30 8.36 -15.54
CA SER A 71 -7.31 7.80 -16.45
C SER A 71 -7.22 6.27 -16.59
N SER A 72 -6.01 5.72 -16.58
CA SER A 72 -5.78 4.27 -16.76
C SER A 72 -6.38 3.38 -15.65
N ARG A 73 -6.86 3.98 -14.56
CA ARG A 73 -7.47 3.27 -13.44
C ARG A 73 -8.99 3.09 -13.56
N PHE A 74 -9.61 3.76 -14.54
CA PHE A 74 -11.07 3.85 -14.66
C PHE A 74 -11.57 3.31 -15.99
N VAL A 75 -12.78 2.75 -16.00
CA VAL A 75 -13.40 2.17 -17.19
C VAL A 75 -13.50 3.19 -18.33
N GLU A 76 -13.95 4.40 -18.02
CA GLU A 76 -14.13 5.47 -19.01
C GLU A 76 -12.94 6.44 -19.08
N GLY A 77 -11.82 6.04 -18.46
CA GLY A 77 -10.66 6.91 -18.28
C GLY A 77 -10.09 7.46 -19.60
N GLN A 78 -10.05 6.65 -20.65
CA GLN A 78 -9.52 7.10 -21.96
C GLN A 78 -10.39 8.23 -22.55
N ALA A 79 -11.73 8.14 -22.44
CA ALA A 79 -12.61 9.19 -22.93
C ALA A 79 -12.40 10.50 -22.17
N LYS A 80 -12.23 10.42 -20.85
CA LYS A 80 -11.92 11.58 -20.01
C LYS A 80 -10.53 12.17 -20.31
N LEU A 81 -9.55 11.35 -20.62
CA LEU A 81 -8.22 11.81 -21.04
C LEU A 81 -8.28 12.61 -22.36
N GLU A 82 -9.07 12.15 -23.33
CA GLU A 82 -9.25 12.90 -24.59
C GLU A 82 -9.93 14.27 -24.36
N GLN A 83 -10.91 14.34 -23.46
CA GLN A 83 -11.50 15.62 -23.06
C GLN A 83 -10.47 16.54 -22.38
N TYR A 84 -9.64 15.99 -21.49
CA TYR A 84 -8.56 16.74 -20.83
C TYR A 84 -7.54 17.31 -21.85
N LYS A 85 -7.18 16.56 -22.87
CA LYS A 85 -6.27 17.03 -23.93
C LYS A 85 -6.78 18.29 -24.63
N GLN A 86 -8.12 18.46 -24.74
CA GLN A 86 -8.76 19.62 -25.35
C GLN A 86 -8.81 20.82 -24.40
N HIS A 87 -9.23 20.61 -23.16
CA HIS A 87 -9.52 21.67 -22.20
C HIS A 87 -8.36 22.01 -21.27
N ARG A 88 -7.47 21.06 -20.99
CA ARG A 88 -6.26 21.19 -20.15
C ARG A 88 -6.53 21.68 -18.72
N ASP A 89 -7.74 21.45 -18.20
CA ASP A 89 -8.11 21.70 -16.82
C ASP A 89 -8.05 20.40 -16.02
N PHE A 90 -6.94 20.24 -15.26
CA PHE A 90 -6.72 19.00 -14.50
C PHE A 90 -7.67 18.85 -13.32
N ASP A 91 -8.10 19.93 -12.70
CA ASP A 91 -9.00 19.83 -11.54
C ASP A 91 -10.41 19.39 -11.96
N VAL A 92 -10.90 19.90 -13.09
CA VAL A 92 -12.16 19.43 -13.70
C VAL A 92 -12.03 17.98 -14.14
N PHE A 93 -10.97 17.62 -14.87
CA PHE A 93 -10.70 16.25 -15.29
C PHE A 93 -10.68 15.28 -14.12
N HIS A 94 -9.89 15.59 -13.08
CA HIS A 94 -9.75 14.74 -11.90
C HIS A 94 -11.06 14.59 -11.14
N HIS A 95 -11.82 15.69 -10.99
CA HIS A 95 -13.13 15.66 -10.33
C HIS A 95 -14.11 14.77 -11.10
N GLU A 96 -14.27 14.97 -12.40
CA GLU A 96 -15.15 14.14 -13.23
C GLU A 96 -14.74 12.67 -13.19
N LEU A 97 -13.45 12.36 -13.35
CA LEU A 97 -12.95 11.01 -13.33
C LEU A 97 -13.27 10.28 -12.01
N THR A 98 -13.06 10.94 -10.88
CA THR A 98 -13.23 10.33 -9.56
C THR A 98 -14.68 10.32 -9.04
N SER A 99 -15.55 11.18 -9.58
CA SER A 99 -16.95 11.29 -9.15
C SER A 99 -17.94 10.55 -10.06
N THR A 100 -17.61 10.34 -11.35
CA THR A 100 -18.54 9.76 -12.33
C THR A 100 -18.09 8.47 -12.96
N CYS A 101 -16.79 8.12 -12.88
CA CYS A 101 -16.27 6.92 -13.49
C CYS A 101 -16.00 5.82 -12.46
N GLU A 102 -16.21 4.57 -12.86
CA GLU A 102 -15.94 3.40 -12.04
C GLU A 102 -14.49 2.93 -12.21
N LEU A 103 -13.87 2.45 -11.12
CA LEU A 103 -12.58 1.78 -11.21
C LEU A 103 -12.69 0.52 -12.06
N LEU A 104 -11.61 0.16 -12.75
CA LEU A 104 -11.55 -1.09 -13.51
C LEU A 104 -11.91 -2.29 -12.61
N PRO A 105 -12.94 -3.09 -12.95
CA PRO A 105 -13.46 -4.11 -12.06
C PRO A 105 -12.46 -5.24 -11.76
N THR A 106 -11.62 -5.59 -12.73
CA THR A 106 -10.67 -6.72 -12.63
C THR A 106 -9.24 -6.31 -12.28
N GLN A 107 -8.95 -5.01 -12.32
CA GLN A 107 -7.61 -4.44 -12.09
C GLN A 107 -7.73 -3.18 -11.25
N GLN A 108 -8.22 -3.33 -10.02
CA GLN A 108 -8.41 -2.20 -9.11
C GLN A 108 -7.10 -1.80 -8.44
N LEU A 109 -6.84 -0.49 -8.41
CA LEU A 109 -5.87 0.12 -7.51
C LEU A 109 -6.62 1.07 -6.59
N ASP A 110 -6.97 0.59 -5.42
CA ASP A 110 -7.78 1.32 -4.46
C ASP A 110 -7.02 1.60 -3.17
N VAL A 111 -7.20 2.81 -2.61
CA VAL A 111 -6.51 3.27 -1.41
C VAL A 111 -7.53 3.75 -0.39
N ILE A 112 -7.63 3.06 0.71
CA ILE A 112 -8.58 3.31 1.80
C ILE A 112 -7.82 3.87 3.00
N TYR A 113 -8.16 5.11 3.38
CA TYR A 113 -7.66 5.72 4.60
C TYR A 113 -8.66 5.52 5.74
N ASP A 114 -8.19 4.92 6.82
CA ASP A 114 -8.95 4.79 8.05
C ASP A 114 -8.01 4.87 9.28
N PRO A 115 -7.99 5.98 10.02
CA PRO A 115 -7.13 6.15 11.20
C PRO A 115 -7.55 5.25 12.38
N SER A 116 -8.71 4.62 12.29
CA SER A 116 -9.25 3.70 13.30
C SER A 116 -9.47 2.29 12.74
N LEU A 117 -8.68 1.89 11.76
CA LEU A 117 -8.82 0.65 11.03
C LEU A 117 -8.97 -0.57 11.94
N THR A 118 -10.01 -1.35 11.71
CA THR A 118 -10.32 -2.59 12.43
C THR A 118 -10.30 -3.79 11.48
N LEU A 119 -10.15 -5.00 12.05
CA LEU A 119 -10.27 -6.24 11.28
C LEU A 119 -11.64 -6.38 10.59
N SER A 120 -12.71 -5.96 11.26
CA SER A 120 -14.07 -5.97 10.68
C SER A 120 -14.18 -5.03 9.47
N ARG A 121 -13.53 -3.86 9.53
CA ARG A 121 -13.50 -2.92 8.41
C ARG A 121 -12.72 -3.50 7.22
N ILE A 122 -11.56 -4.11 7.47
CA ILE A 122 -10.79 -4.79 6.42
C ILE A 122 -11.65 -5.85 5.77
N ARG A 123 -12.27 -6.75 6.55
CA ARG A 123 -13.14 -7.82 6.03
C ARG A 123 -14.28 -7.28 5.18
N ALA A 124 -14.99 -6.27 5.64
CA ALA A 124 -16.09 -5.66 4.91
C ALA A 124 -15.68 -5.08 3.53
N GLU A 125 -14.45 -4.58 3.40
CA GLU A 125 -13.94 -4.14 2.10
C GLU A 125 -13.49 -5.32 1.21
N LEU A 126 -12.94 -6.39 1.81
CA LEU A 126 -12.59 -7.60 1.08
C LEU A 126 -13.83 -8.30 0.52
N ASP A 127 -14.92 -8.39 1.30
CA ASP A 127 -16.19 -8.96 0.86
C ASP A 127 -16.76 -8.26 -0.38
N LYS A 128 -16.65 -6.94 -0.44
CA LYS A 128 -17.10 -6.14 -1.60
C LYS A 128 -16.26 -6.37 -2.87
N LYS A 129 -15.02 -6.83 -2.71
CA LYS A 129 -14.00 -6.85 -3.78
C LYS A 129 -13.44 -8.25 -4.02
N VAL A 130 -14.12 -9.30 -3.54
CA VAL A 130 -13.61 -10.68 -3.55
C VAL A 130 -13.19 -11.14 -4.94
N GLU A 131 -13.97 -10.83 -5.97
CA GLU A 131 -13.66 -11.20 -7.35
C GLU A 131 -12.47 -10.45 -7.90
N ALA A 132 -12.41 -9.14 -7.65
CA ALA A 132 -11.31 -8.28 -8.10
C ALA A 132 -9.99 -8.63 -7.42
N LEU A 133 -10.02 -9.09 -6.15
CA LEU A 133 -8.84 -9.39 -5.35
C LEU A 133 -8.32 -10.81 -5.51
N ASN A 134 -9.03 -11.68 -6.21
CA ASN A 134 -8.54 -13.03 -6.48
C ASN A 134 -7.14 -12.99 -7.10
N THR A 135 -6.16 -13.58 -6.43
CA THR A 135 -4.71 -13.49 -6.75
C THR A 135 -4.08 -12.11 -6.69
N GLY A 136 -4.79 -11.12 -6.17
CA GLY A 136 -4.30 -9.76 -5.96
C GLY A 136 -3.50 -9.59 -4.67
N VAL A 137 -3.23 -8.33 -4.30
CA VAL A 137 -2.53 -7.96 -3.06
C VAL A 137 -3.39 -7.03 -2.20
N VAL A 138 -3.38 -7.30 -0.92
CA VAL A 138 -3.92 -6.43 0.13
C VAL A 138 -2.76 -5.92 0.97
N LEU A 139 -2.61 -4.61 1.04
CA LEU A 139 -1.58 -3.97 1.86
C LEU A 139 -2.24 -3.29 3.05
N VAL A 140 -1.68 -3.52 4.25
CA VAL A 140 -2.18 -2.92 5.49
C VAL A 140 -1.02 -2.16 6.14
N ASP A 141 -0.99 -0.85 5.98
CA ASP A 141 0.12 0.00 6.40
C ASP A 141 -0.27 0.85 7.62
N TYR A 142 0.04 0.39 8.83
CA TYR A 142 0.80 -0.79 9.22
C TYR A 142 0.09 -1.58 10.34
N ILE A 143 0.44 -2.85 10.51
CA ILE A 143 -0.26 -3.80 11.39
C ILE A 143 -0.33 -3.36 12.85
N ASN A 144 0.69 -2.66 13.38
CA ASN A 144 0.73 -2.25 14.78
C ASN A 144 -0.43 -1.34 15.22
N GLN A 145 -1.12 -0.70 14.28
CA GLN A 145 -2.23 0.21 14.57
C GLN A 145 -3.62 -0.38 14.23
N VAL A 146 -3.66 -1.57 13.63
CA VAL A 146 -4.92 -2.25 13.38
C VAL A 146 -5.53 -2.74 14.68
N LYS A 147 -6.79 -2.39 14.91
CA LYS A 147 -7.55 -2.79 16.08
C LYS A 147 -8.35 -4.06 15.80
N ARG A 148 -8.45 -4.94 16.79
CA ARG A 148 -9.31 -6.12 16.71
C ARG A 148 -10.79 -5.73 16.65
N ASN A 149 -11.19 -4.83 17.54
CA ASN A 149 -12.57 -4.31 17.67
C ASN A 149 -12.53 -2.78 17.86
N SER A 150 -13.66 -2.12 17.58
CA SER A 150 -13.84 -0.68 17.79
C SER A 150 -13.87 -0.25 19.26
N ILE A 151 -13.88 -1.18 20.20
CA ILE A 151 -13.91 -0.89 21.65
C ILE A 151 -12.47 -0.69 22.13
N PRO A 152 -12.12 0.48 22.73
CA PRO A 152 -10.79 0.71 23.27
C PRO A 152 -10.47 -0.32 24.36
N SER A 153 -9.28 -0.90 24.31
CA SER A 153 -8.75 -1.69 25.43
C SER A 153 -8.70 -0.81 26.68
N ARG A 154 -9.19 -1.31 27.79
CA ARG A 154 -9.25 -0.60 29.08
C ARG A 154 -7.89 -0.21 29.65
N SER A 155 -6.79 -0.75 29.15
CA SER A 155 -5.47 -0.60 29.77
C SER A 155 -4.59 0.49 29.15
N GLY A 156 -4.91 1.04 27.99
CA GLY A 156 -4.05 2.03 27.31
C GLY A 156 -2.63 1.51 27.00
N GLN A 157 -2.30 0.29 27.41
CA GLN A 157 -1.04 -0.39 27.09
C GLN A 157 -1.14 -1.10 25.76
N PHE A 158 -0.02 -1.09 25.05
CA PHE A 158 0.16 -1.82 23.80
C PHE A 158 0.00 -3.32 24.10
N ASP A 159 -1.14 -3.91 23.67
CA ASP A 159 -1.41 -5.32 23.93
C ASP A 159 -0.81 -6.19 22.81
N TRP A 160 0.30 -6.82 23.12
CA TRP A 160 1.01 -7.74 22.21
C TRP A 160 0.14 -8.93 21.78
N THR A 161 -0.74 -9.38 22.64
CA THR A 161 -1.68 -10.48 22.36
C THR A 161 -2.62 -10.06 21.25
N GLU A 162 -3.10 -8.82 21.29
CA GLU A 162 -3.95 -8.26 20.23
C GLU A 162 -3.23 -8.27 18.87
N GLN A 163 -1.96 -7.86 18.84
CA GLN A 163 -1.16 -7.85 17.60
C GLN A 163 -0.94 -9.24 17.01
N ILE A 164 -0.72 -10.24 17.84
CA ILE A 164 -0.61 -11.64 17.41
C ILE A 164 -1.93 -12.11 16.80
N GLU A 165 -3.06 -11.78 17.42
CA GLU A 165 -4.38 -12.14 16.91
C GLU A 165 -4.72 -11.41 15.61
N VAL A 166 -4.36 -10.14 15.49
CA VAL A 166 -4.48 -9.38 14.23
C VAL A 166 -3.67 -10.06 13.12
N SER A 167 -2.42 -10.45 13.41
CA SER A 167 -1.58 -11.16 12.42
C SER A 167 -2.19 -12.48 11.97
N LYS A 168 -2.74 -13.28 12.90
CA LYS A 168 -3.44 -14.53 12.58
C LYS A 168 -4.71 -14.30 11.76
N ALA A 169 -5.47 -13.26 12.10
CA ALA A 169 -6.69 -12.90 11.38
C ALA A 169 -6.38 -12.46 9.93
N LEU A 170 -5.35 -11.65 9.72
CA LEU A 170 -4.89 -11.26 8.39
C LEU A 170 -4.42 -12.46 7.57
N LYS A 171 -3.74 -13.43 8.20
CA LYS A 171 -3.38 -14.70 7.54
C LYS A 171 -4.62 -15.50 7.14
N GLY A 172 -5.63 -15.58 8.02
CA GLY A 172 -6.91 -16.23 7.71
C GLY A 172 -7.61 -15.56 6.51
N MET A 173 -7.66 -14.24 6.48
CA MET A 173 -8.23 -13.49 5.35
C MET A 173 -7.44 -13.75 4.05
N ALA A 174 -6.12 -13.79 4.08
CA ALA A 174 -5.33 -14.12 2.90
C ALA A 174 -5.70 -15.45 2.27
N GLN A 175 -5.98 -16.46 3.11
CA GLN A 175 -6.40 -17.79 2.67
C GLN A 175 -7.86 -17.80 2.17
N GLU A 176 -8.77 -17.17 2.90
CA GLU A 176 -10.18 -17.10 2.60
C GLU A 176 -10.48 -16.39 1.27
N TYR A 177 -9.80 -15.26 1.02
CA TYR A 177 -9.99 -14.43 -0.18
C TYR A 177 -9.01 -14.78 -1.31
N ASN A 178 -8.20 -15.83 -1.16
CA ASN A 178 -7.18 -16.23 -2.13
C ASN A 178 -6.32 -15.06 -2.62
N CYS A 179 -5.83 -14.23 -1.69
CA CYS A 179 -5.01 -13.06 -1.99
C CYS A 179 -3.74 -13.05 -1.15
N THR A 180 -2.78 -12.23 -1.53
CA THR A 180 -1.58 -11.97 -0.73
C THR A 180 -1.83 -10.80 0.21
N VAL A 181 -1.67 -10.99 1.52
CA VAL A 181 -1.73 -9.89 2.49
C VAL A 181 -0.31 -9.52 2.89
N ILE A 182 0.05 -8.24 2.73
CA ILE A 182 1.35 -7.69 3.10
C ILE A 182 1.13 -6.57 4.12
N SER A 183 1.84 -6.64 5.25
CA SER A 183 1.78 -5.58 6.24
C SER A 183 3.15 -5.28 6.81
N PRO A 184 3.58 -4.01 6.77
CA PRO A 184 4.75 -3.59 7.52
C PRO A 184 4.52 -3.75 9.01
N TYR A 185 5.61 -4.04 9.72
CA TYR A 185 5.66 -4.02 11.17
C TYR A 185 6.76 -3.04 11.61
N GLN A 186 6.43 -2.13 12.51
CA GLN A 186 7.39 -1.19 13.06
C GLN A 186 8.03 -1.78 14.32
N ILE A 187 9.34 -1.93 14.30
CA ILE A 187 10.15 -2.27 15.47
C ILE A 187 10.68 -0.98 16.09
N ASP A 188 10.74 -0.92 17.40
CA ASP A 188 11.35 0.17 18.14
C ASP A 188 12.90 0.12 18.09
N ALA A 189 13.54 1.12 18.70
CA ALA A 189 14.99 1.22 18.73
C ALA A 189 15.69 0.11 19.53
N THR A 190 14.95 -0.54 20.44
CA THR A 190 15.47 -1.59 21.32
C THR A 190 15.52 -2.95 20.63
N GLY A 191 14.87 -3.07 19.46
CA GLY A 191 14.91 -4.30 18.65
C GLY A 191 14.36 -5.51 19.39
N GLU A 192 13.43 -5.32 20.33
CA GLU A 192 12.91 -6.42 21.16
C GLU A 192 12.17 -7.45 20.30
N ALA A 193 12.97 -8.39 19.80
CA ALA A 193 12.54 -9.51 18.98
C ALA A 193 11.54 -10.47 19.68
N ARG A 194 11.35 -10.34 21.00
CA ARG A 194 10.46 -11.25 21.74
C ARG A 194 9.01 -11.15 21.32
N PHE A 195 8.52 -9.95 21.08
CA PHE A 195 7.14 -9.71 20.67
C PHE A 195 6.92 -9.87 19.17
N ALA A 196 7.93 -9.53 18.37
CA ALA A 196 7.89 -9.77 16.92
C ALA A 196 7.75 -11.27 16.59
N LYS A 197 8.24 -12.19 17.42
CA LYS A 197 8.21 -13.64 17.15
C LYS A 197 6.77 -14.15 16.98
N GLY A 198 5.85 -13.80 17.88
CA GLY A 198 4.45 -14.24 17.78
C GLY A 198 3.72 -13.71 16.55
N ILE A 199 4.02 -12.47 16.14
CA ILE A 199 3.48 -11.88 14.90
C ILE A 199 4.07 -12.58 13.67
N LEU A 200 5.38 -12.83 13.68
CA LEU A 200 6.08 -13.53 12.61
C LEU A 200 5.62 -14.99 12.47
N ASP A 201 5.17 -15.62 13.54
CA ASP A 201 4.70 -17.02 13.50
C ASP A 201 3.49 -17.20 12.57
N ALA A 202 2.62 -16.22 12.46
CA ALA A 202 1.50 -16.26 11.54
C ALA A 202 1.90 -16.03 10.07
N ALA A 203 2.97 -15.29 9.81
CA ALA A 203 3.41 -14.95 8.45
C ALA A 203 4.04 -16.14 7.72
N ASP A 204 3.86 -16.22 6.40
CA ASP A 204 4.56 -17.19 5.53
C ASP A 204 5.96 -16.71 5.17
N ALA A 205 6.14 -15.40 5.07
CA ALA A 205 7.43 -14.77 4.83
C ALA A 205 7.57 -13.48 5.65
N ALA A 206 8.78 -13.19 6.10
CA ALA A 206 9.09 -11.96 6.81
C ALA A 206 10.48 -11.46 6.43
N TYR A 207 10.58 -10.14 6.27
CA TYR A 207 11.82 -9.46 5.91
C TYR A 207 12.06 -8.27 6.81
N THR A 208 13.29 -8.12 7.27
CA THR A 208 13.76 -6.86 7.84
C THR A 208 14.19 -5.93 6.71
N LEU A 209 13.69 -4.69 6.74
CA LEU A 209 14.05 -3.63 5.80
C LEU A 209 15.06 -2.70 6.45
N ASP A 210 16.14 -2.42 5.73
CA ASP A 210 17.15 -1.44 6.11
C ASP A 210 17.50 -0.57 4.91
N ALA A 211 17.30 0.75 5.05
CA ALA A 211 17.59 1.71 4.01
C ALA A 211 19.00 2.27 4.21
N HIS A 212 19.86 2.05 3.24
CA HIS A 212 21.21 2.61 3.18
C HIS A 212 21.12 4.00 2.54
N THR A 213 21.53 5.04 3.28
CA THR A 213 20.94 6.35 3.05
C THR A 213 21.79 7.35 2.28
N GLU A 214 23.08 7.21 2.12
CA GLU A 214 23.86 8.34 1.58
C GLU A 214 24.82 8.00 0.44
N GLU A 215 25.34 6.79 0.36
CA GLU A 215 26.27 6.45 -0.73
C GLU A 215 25.71 5.44 -1.73
N ASP A 216 24.87 4.52 -1.29
CA ASP A 216 24.45 3.38 -2.12
C ASP A 216 23.02 3.46 -2.67
N ALA A 217 22.20 4.45 -2.25
CA ALA A 217 20.80 4.63 -2.67
C ALA A 217 20.05 3.28 -2.81
N CYS A 218 20.25 2.36 -1.87
CA CYS A 218 19.65 1.03 -1.90
C CYS A 218 18.89 0.69 -0.62
N MET A 219 17.98 -0.26 -0.74
CA MET A 219 17.25 -0.85 0.38
C MET A 219 17.57 -2.34 0.45
N SER A 220 18.03 -2.78 1.62
CA SER A 220 18.30 -4.19 1.89
C SER A 220 17.08 -4.87 2.48
N PHE A 221 16.78 -6.06 1.97
CA PHE A 221 15.74 -6.95 2.45
C PHE A 221 16.40 -8.21 3.01
N LYS A 222 16.45 -8.30 4.32
CA LYS A 222 16.97 -9.47 5.00
C LYS A 222 15.82 -10.42 5.35
N CYS A 223 15.84 -11.61 4.78
CA CYS A 223 14.84 -12.63 5.06
C CYS A 223 15.02 -13.16 6.49
N GLU A 224 14.00 -13.00 7.33
CA GLU A 224 13.95 -13.53 8.70
C GLU A 224 13.16 -14.84 8.75
N LYS A 225 12.21 -15.03 7.84
CA LYS A 225 11.38 -16.23 7.74
C LYS A 225 10.87 -16.42 6.32
N ILE A 226 10.84 -17.68 5.89
CA ILE A 226 10.09 -18.12 4.70
C ILE A 226 9.72 -19.60 4.86
N ARG A 227 8.44 -19.95 4.60
CA ARG A 227 7.95 -21.33 4.85
C ARG A 227 8.29 -22.31 3.73
N ASN A 228 8.13 -21.88 2.48
CA ASN A 228 8.11 -22.79 1.32
C ASN A 228 9.23 -22.53 0.31
N ALA A 229 10.30 -21.83 0.73
CA ALA A 229 11.43 -21.53 -0.14
C ALA A 229 12.72 -21.42 0.68
N GLY A 230 13.87 -21.42 0.02
CA GLY A 230 15.15 -21.12 0.65
C GLY A 230 15.24 -19.65 1.07
N ILE A 231 15.95 -19.39 2.17
CA ILE A 231 16.23 -18.03 2.64
C ILE A 231 16.96 -17.25 1.54
N ARG A 232 16.42 -16.10 1.17
CA ARG A 232 17.03 -15.19 0.20
C ARG A 232 17.03 -13.77 0.76
N HIS A 233 18.22 -13.19 0.79
CA HIS A 233 18.41 -11.76 1.03
C HIS A 233 18.56 -11.08 -0.33
N PHE A 234 18.06 -9.85 -0.46
CA PHE A 234 18.23 -9.08 -1.69
C PHE A 234 18.30 -7.60 -1.39
N THR A 235 18.77 -6.83 -2.35
CA THR A 235 18.76 -5.37 -2.33
C THR A 235 17.94 -4.86 -3.51
N SER A 236 17.35 -3.70 -3.36
CA SER A 236 16.74 -2.95 -4.47
C SER A 236 17.26 -1.53 -4.48
N GLU A 237 17.29 -0.92 -5.65
CA GLU A 237 17.52 0.52 -5.76
C GLU A 237 16.46 1.29 -4.96
N TYR A 238 16.87 2.37 -4.33
CA TYR A 238 16.01 3.20 -3.52
C TYR A 238 16.16 4.67 -3.91
N ASN A 239 15.28 5.14 -4.78
CA ASN A 239 15.21 6.54 -5.15
C ASN A 239 14.27 7.29 -4.21
N ARG A 240 14.72 8.40 -3.63
CA ARG A 240 13.94 9.26 -2.72
C ARG A 240 13.30 10.46 -3.43
N SER A 241 13.66 10.71 -4.68
CA SER A 241 13.11 11.82 -5.48
C SER A 241 11.66 11.64 -5.85
#